data_7d9a6bed828ca686f551af06706d90ee
#
_entry.id   7d9a6bed828ca686f551af06706d90ee
#
_cell.length_a   1.000
_cell.length_b   1.000
_cell.length_c   1.000
_cell.angle_alpha   90.00
_cell.angle_beta   90.00
_cell.angle_gamma   90.00
#
_symmetry.space_group_name_H-M   'P 1'
#
loop_
_entity.id
_entity.type
_entity.pdbx_description
1 polymer ?
#
loop_
_entity_poly.entity_id
_entity_poly.type
_entity_poly.pdbx_seq_one_letter_code
_entity_poly.pdbx_strand_id
1 'polypeptide(L)'
;MNQTVTFRHKFTIARLAGEPEFFKIAQDEIVRRYTEIENYISNDPIFKATLKPHRVPSNASQIIQEMADAGAICGVGPMAAVAGAIAKYAVLAMQQAGATFAIVDNGGDIAILNDRPVVVGIYTGSAVIHDLGLRIPAHSTLTSVCTSSGVIGHSLSFGKSHASVILADDPVLADAAATALGNRIREKDKFAIEKAMNEVLNFGIAGCIVIIEDYVGFAGEIPEICRVEMNENQIAK
;
A
#
# COMPACT_ATOMS: atom_id res chain seq x y z
N MET A 1 -13.04 17.06 14.81
CA MET A 1 -13.75 16.52 13.61
C MET A 1 -12.71 16.03 12.62
N ASN A 2 -12.82 14.79 12.14
CA ASN A 2 -11.88 14.31 11.13
C ASN A 2 -12.09 15.05 9.82
N GLN A 3 -10.98 15.38 9.18
CA GLN A 3 -10.95 16.02 7.86
C GLN A 3 -10.10 15.18 6.91
N THR A 4 -10.17 15.48 5.64
CA THR A 4 -9.31 14.89 4.61
C THR A 4 -8.65 16.00 3.83
N VAL A 5 -7.33 15.88 3.61
CA VAL A 5 -6.55 16.80 2.80
C VAL A 5 -5.67 16.03 1.82
N THR A 6 -5.49 16.56 0.62
CA THR A 6 -4.52 16.02 -0.34
C THR A 6 -3.22 16.82 -0.23
N PHE A 7 -2.13 16.11 -0.08
CA PHE A 7 -0.76 16.66 -0.06
C PHE A 7 0.03 16.16 -1.26
N ARG A 8 0.76 17.07 -1.89
CA ARG A 8 1.60 16.75 -3.07
C ARG A 8 3.04 17.17 -2.80
N HIS A 9 3.95 16.23 -2.99
CA HIS A 9 5.38 16.49 -2.94
C HIS A 9 6.09 15.67 -4.03
N LYS A 10 6.60 16.34 -5.05
CA LYS A 10 7.22 15.70 -6.23
C LYS A 10 6.31 14.62 -6.83
N PHE A 11 6.71 13.34 -6.76
CA PHE A 11 5.94 12.20 -7.27
C PHE A 11 4.96 11.60 -6.25
N THR A 12 5.02 12.02 -4.99
CA THR A 12 4.09 11.57 -3.94
C THR A 12 2.83 12.40 -3.96
N ILE A 13 1.69 11.73 -4.05
CA ILE A 13 0.36 12.32 -3.87
C ILE A 13 -0.31 11.52 -2.76
N ALA A 14 -0.39 12.11 -1.58
CA ALA A 14 -0.96 11.47 -0.40
C ALA A 14 -2.26 12.14 0.03
N ARG A 15 -3.26 11.33 0.37
CA ARG A 15 -4.47 11.77 1.07
C ARG A 15 -4.31 11.47 2.55
N LEU A 16 -4.44 12.50 3.36
CA LEU A 16 -4.35 12.41 4.82
C LEU A 16 -5.75 12.55 5.38
N ALA A 17 -6.18 11.61 6.23
CA ALA A 17 -7.44 11.72 6.96
C ALA A 17 -7.18 11.54 8.46
N GLY A 18 -7.79 12.42 9.26
CA GLY A 18 -7.57 12.45 10.70
C GLY A 18 -7.91 13.80 11.32
N GLU A 19 -7.36 14.07 12.50
CA GLU A 19 -7.44 15.38 13.13
C GLU A 19 -6.47 16.36 12.43
N PRO A 20 -6.97 17.57 12.03
CA PRO A 20 -6.17 18.51 11.23
C PRO A 20 -4.86 18.98 11.87
N GLU A 21 -4.79 18.99 13.20
CA GLU A 21 -3.62 19.39 13.98
C GLU A 21 -2.39 18.52 13.70
N PHE A 22 -2.59 17.27 13.27
CA PHE A 22 -1.51 16.34 12.94
C PHE A 22 -1.11 16.33 11.46
N PHE A 23 -1.87 16.99 10.58
CA PHE A 23 -1.57 16.94 9.14
C PHE A 23 -0.20 17.52 8.78
N LYS A 24 0.19 18.61 9.45
CA LYS A 24 1.51 19.21 9.19
C LYS A 24 2.64 18.24 9.57
N ILE A 25 2.47 17.47 10.64
CA ILE A 25 3.44 16.45 11.07
C ILE A 25 3.58 15.36 10.01
N ALA A 26 2.45 14.84 9.50
CA ALA A 26 2.47 13.86 8.42
C ALA A 26 3.14 14.39 7.14
N GLN A 27 2.82 15.63 6.75
CA GLN A 27 3.41 16.27 5.57
C GLN A 27 4.93 16.42 5.70
N ASP A 28 5.41 16.88 6.86
CA ASP A 28 6.84 17.04 7.11
C ASP A 28 7.56 15.68 7.12
N GLU A 29 6.92 14.65 7.68
CA GLU A 29 7.47 13.31 7.67
C GLU A 29 7.53 12.72 6.26
N ILE A 30 6.50 12.90 5.42
CA ILE A 30 6.50 12.50 4.01
C ILE A 30 7.69 13.14 3.28
N VAL A 31 7.89 14.45 3.44
CA VAL A 31 9.02 15.17 2.81
C VAL A 31 10.36 14.63 3.31
N ARG A 32 10.47 14.39 4.63
CA ARG A 32 11.68 13.86 5.24
C ARG A 32 12.04 12.49 4.68
N ARG A 33 11.08 11.55 4.64
CA ARG A 33 11.31 10.19 4.13
C ARG A 33 11.56 10.16 2.63
N TYR A 34 10.85 10.97 1.88
CA TYR A 34 11.10 11.11 0.45
C TYR A 34 12.54 11.57 0.19
N THR A 35 13.00 12.61 0.91
CA THR A 35 14.37 13.14 0.79
C THR A 35 15.42 12.11 1.20
N GLU A 36 15.17 11.35 2.27
CA GLU A 36 16.05 10.29 2.75
C GLU A 36 16.22 9.19 1.69
N ILE A 37 15.13 8.75 1.06
CA ILE A 37 15.15 7.77 -0.04
C ILE A 37 15.89 8.33 -1.27
N GLU A 38 15.63 9.58 -1.68
CA GLU A 38 16.35 10.21 -2.80
C GLU A 38 17.85 10.29 -2.55
N ASN A 39 18.25 10.67 -1.35
CA ASN A 39 19.67 10.74 -0.98
C ASN A 39 20.33 9.35 -1.04
N TYR A 40 19.63 8.30 -0.58
CA TYR A 40 20.12 6.94 -0.69
C TYR A 40 20.27 6.51 -2.15
N ILE A 41 19.25 6.73 -2.97
CA ILE A 41 19.26 6.42 -4.41
C ILE A 41 20.42 7.14 -5.14
N SER A 42 20.76 8.36 -4.72
CA SER A 42 21.89 9.10 -5.32
C SER A 42 23.23 8.42 -5.09
N ASN A 43 23.37 7.65 -4.00
CA ASN A 43 24.58 6.89 -3.67
C ASN A 43 24.50 5.43 -4.16
N ASP A 44 23.30 4.89 -4.31
CA ASP A 44 23.03 3.54 -4.81
C ASP A 44 21.89 3.56 -5.85
N PRO A 45 22.19 3.93 -7.11
CA PRO A 45 21.15 3.98 -8.17
C PRO A 45 20.51 2.62 -8.47
N ILE A 46 21.18 1.52 -8.14
CA ILE A 46 20.64 0.17 -8.36
C ILE A 46 19.44 -0.08 -7.46
N PHE A 47 19.41 0.48 -6.26
CA PHE A 47 18.28 0.42 -5.35
C PHE A 47 16.97 0.87 -6.02
N LYS A 48 17.03 1.93 -6.85
CA LYS A 48 15.89 2.42 -7.61
C LYS A 48 15.56 1.57 -8.84
N ALA A 49 16.60 1.10 -9.53
CA ALA A 49 16.44 0.53 -10.88
C ALA A 49 16.11 -0.97 -10.87
N THR A 50 16.48 -1.68 -9.80
CA THR A 50 16.32 -3.13 -9.76
C THR A 50 14.87 -3.54 -9.50
N LEU A 51 14.43 -4.58 -10.19
CA LEU A 51 13.13 -5.24 -9.97
C LEU A 51 13.28 -6.52 -9.12
N LYS A 52 14.49 -6.82 -8.68
CA LYS A 52 14.82 -7.99 -7.85
C LYS A 52 15.29 -7.53 -6.47
N PRO A 53 15.26 -8.40 -5.46
CA PRO A 53 15.80 -8.11 -4.14
C PRO A 53 17.19 -7.49 -4.21
N HIS A 54 17.41 -6.46 -3.41
CA HIS A 54 18.65 -5.70 -3.34
C HIS A 54 19.11 -5.61 -1.89
N ARG A 55 20.35 -5.98 -1.63
CA ARG A 55 20.93 -5.89 -0.30
C ARG A 55 21.43 -4.49 -0.03
N VAL A 56 21.14 -4.00 1.17
CA VAL A 56 21.60 -2.70 1.65
C VAL A 56 22.57 -2.88 2.82
N PRO A 57 23.48 -1.91 3.07
CA PRO A 57 24.36 -1.95 4.23
C PRO A 57 23.55 -1.93 5.55
N SER A 58 24.07 -2.60 6.59
CA SER A 58 23.43 -2.64 7.91
C SER A 58 23.32 -1.29 8.62
N ASN A 59 24.10 -0.30 8.18
CA ASN A 59 24.04 1.08 8.66
C ASN A 59 23.15 1.97 7.76
N ALA A 60 22.46 1.43 6.76
CA ALA A 60 21.43 2.17 6.04
C ALA A 60 20.32 2.58 7.01
N SER A 61 19.60 3.64 6.67
CA SER A 61 18.51 4.09 7.51
C SER A 61 17.36 3.07 7.58
N GLN A 62 16.57 3.15 8.63
CA GLN A 62 15.53 2.17 8.91
C GLN A 62 14.55 1.98 7.74
N ILE A 63 14.09 3.07 7.11
CA ILE A 63 13.17 2.97 5.97
C ILE A 63 13.81 2.24 4.77
N ILE A 64 15.10 2.46 4.52
CA ILE A 64 15.83 1.79 3.44
C ILE A 64 15.98 0.29 3.73
N GLN A 65 16.28 -0.06 4.98
CA GLN A 65 16.36 -1.46 5.39
C GLN A 65 14.99 -2.14 5.26
N GLU A 66 13.92 -1.53 5.80
CA GLU A 66 12.57 -2.08 5.73
C GLU A 66 12.10 -2.29 4.26
N MET A 67 12.37 -1.33 3.36
CA MET A 67 12.07 -1.48 1.93
C MET A 67 12.85 -2.63 1.28
N ALA A 68 14.13 -2.78 1.63
CA ALA A 68 14.97 -3.87 1.11
C ALA A 68 14.52 -5.23 1.63
N ASP A 69 14.18 -5.32 2.92
CA ASP A 69 13.71 -6.55 3.56
C ASP A 69 12.36 -7.00 3.01
N ALA A 70 11.39 -6.08 2.87
CA ALA A 70 10.11 -6.36 2.24
C ALA A 70 10.30 -6.84 0.78
N GLY A 71 11.18 -6.17 0.03
CA GLY A 71 11.56 -6.60 -1.31
C GLY A 71 12.15 -8.02 -1.33
N ALA A 72 12.99 -8.35 -0.35
CA ALA A 72 13.60 -9.68 -0.23
C ALA A 72 12.56 -10.78 0.08
N ILE A 73 11.64 -10.50 1.03
CA ILE A 73 10.54 -11.43 1.38
C ILE A 73 9.64 -11.69 0.17
N CYS A 74 9.27 -10.65 -0.56
CA CYS A 74 8.31 -10.73 -1.68
C CYS A 74 8.94 -11.11 -3.02
N GLY A 75 10.28 -11.12 -3.12
CA GLY A 75 11.01 -11.41 -4.35
C GLY A 75 10.94 -10.29 -5.40
N VAL A 76 10.80 -9.04 -4.96
CA VAL A 76 10.71 -7.83 -5.79
C VAL A 76 11.81 -6.83 -5.46
N GLY A 77 11.95 -5.77 -6.27
CA GLY A 77 12.86 -4.68 -5.96
C GLY A 77 12.36 -3.81 -4.78
N PRO A 78 13.25 -3.13 -4.06
CA PRO A 78 12.88 -2.36 -2.86
C PRO A 78 11.93 -1.20 -3.14
N MET A 79 11.95 -0.63 -4.34
CA MET A 79 11.01 0.44 -4.72
C MET A 79 9.55 -0.01 -4.80
N ALA A 80 9.28 -1.32 -4.83
CA ALA A 80 7.93 -1.89 -4.74
C ALA A 80 7.30 -1.76 -3.34
N ALA A 81 8.03 -1.19 -2.37
CA ALA A 81 7.58 -0.95 -1.00
C ALA A 81 7.59 0.56 -0.65
N VAL A 82 7.88 1.44 -1.61
CA VAL A 82 8.18 2.85 -1.32
C VAL A 82 6.95 3.62 -0.85
N ALA A 83 5.79 3.38 -1.45
CA ALA A 83 4.57 4.13 -1.15
C ALA A 83 4.02 3.72 0.22
N GLY A 84 3.99 2.42 0.50
CA GLY A 84 3.62 1.87 1.80
C GLY A 84 4.58 2.32 2.92
N ALA A 85 5.90 2.37 2.64
CA ALA A 85 6.88 2.87 3.60
C ALA A 85 6.63 4.33 3.96
N ILE A 86 6.46 5.21 2.99
CA ILE A 86 6.16 6.62 3.23
C ILE A 86 4.86 6.78 4.02
N ALA A 87 3.79 6.04 3.64
CA ALA A 87 2.51 6.09 4.34
C ALA A 87 2.65 5.62 5.80
N LYS A 88 3.36 4.51 6.05
CA LYS A 88 3.66 3.99 7.39
C LYS A 88 4.28 5.05 8.29
N TYR A 89 5.38 5.66 7.84
CA TYR A 89 6.10 6.62 8.66
C TYR A 89 5.29 7.90 8.92
N ALA A 90 4.48 8.33 7.96
CA ALA A 90 3.59 9.47 8.16
C ALA A 90 2.52 9.19 9.24
N VAL A 91 1.89 8.01 9.23
CA VAL A 91 0.93 7.60 10.27
C VAL A 91 1.62 7.45 11.62
N LEU A 92 2.81 6.83 11.67
CA LEU A 92 3.56 6.68 12.92
C LEU A 92 3.95 8.03 13.52
N ALA A 93 4.31 9.02 12.69
CA ALA A 93 4.61 10.37 13.19
C ALA A 93 3.37 11.05 13.78
N MET A 94 2.19 10.88 13.15
CA MET A 94 0.92 11.38 13.72
C MET A 94 0.61 10.66 15.04
N GLN A 95 0.78 9.34 15.11
CA GLN A 95 0.56 8.54 16.33
C GLN A 95 1.49 8.99 17.49
N GLN A 96 2.78 9.20 17.20
CA GLN A 96 3.75 9.69 18.18
C GLN A 96 3.41 11.09 18.72
N ALA A 97 2.71 11.90 17.91
CA ALA A 97 2.20 13.20 18.32
C ALA A 97 0.86 13.13 19.09
N GLY A 98 0.28 11.94 19.26
CA GLY A 98 -0.92 11.69 20.05
C GLY A 98 -2.19 11.39 19.25
N ALA A 99 -2.10 11.25 17.91
CA ALA A 99 -3.25 10.84 17.12
C ALA A 99 -3.67 9.40 17.47
N THR A 100 -4.98 9.18 17.62
CA THR A 100 -5.60 7.85 17.75
C THR A 100 -6.32 7.42 16.48
N PHE A 101 -6.46 8.35 15.54
CA PHE A 101 -7.04 8.14 14.23
C PHE A 101 -6.21 8.87 13.17
N ALA A 102 -5.55 8.10 12.30
CA ALA A 102 -4.74 8.62 11.20
C ALA A 102 -4.76 7.66 10.03
N ILE A 103 -5.06 8.16 8.84
CA ILE A 103 -5.02 7.39 7.59
C ILE A 103 -4.17 8.16 6.58
N VAL A 104 -3.22 7.49 5.98
CA VAL A 104 -2.42 8.02 4.88
C VAL A 104 -2.55 7.08 3.70
N ASP A 105 -3.19 7.56 2.64
CA ASP A 105 -3.33 6.90 1.34
C ASP A 105 -2.32 7.52 0.37
N ASN A 106 -1.31 6.78 -0.01
CA ASN A 106 -0.26 7.20 -0.94
C ASN A 106 -0.42 6.44 -2.28
N GLY A 107 -1.41 6.84 -3.07
CA GLY A 107 -1.63 6.26 -4.39
C GLY A 107 -2.25 4.86 -4.39
N GLY A 108 -2.99 4.49 -3.34
CA GLY A 108 -3.60 3.16 -3.16
C GLY A 108 -2.84 2.28 -2.17
N ASP A 109 -1.73 2.77 -1.60
CA ASP A 109 -0.98 2.13 -0.53
C ASP A 109 -1.29 2.84 0.77
N ILE A 110 -2.18 2.23 1.57
CA ILE A 110 -2.87 2.87 2.69
C ILE A 110 -2.35 2.32 4.00
N ALA A 111 -1.83 3.21 4.85
CA ALA A 111 -1.53 2.95 6.25
C ALA A 111 -2.67 3.50 7.12
N ILE A 112 -3.11 2.72 8.10
CA ILE A 112 -4.30 2.99 8.90
C ILE A 112 -4.00 2.80 10.38
N LEU A 113 -4.27 3.83 11.17
CA LEU A 113 -4.42 3.78 12.62
C LEU A 113 -5.85 4.24 12.93
N ASN A 114 -6.68 3.38 13.54
CA ASN A 114 -8.09 3.69 13.72
C ASN A 114 -8.66 3.18 15.03
N ASP A 115 -9.16 4.09 15.86
CA ASP A 115 -9.87 3.81 17.10
C ASP A 115 -11.36 3.48 16.90
N ARG A 116 -11.85 3.51 15.66
CA ARG A 116 -13.20 3.21 15.20
C ARG A 116 -13.20 2.60 13.82
N PRO A 117 -14.25 1.85 13.42
CA PRO A 117 -14.30 1.24 12.09
C PRO A 117 -14.19 2.30 10.98
N VAL A 118 -13.47 1.94 9.90
CA VAL A 118 -13.34 2.75 8.68
C VAL A 118 -13.68 1.90 7.46
N VAL A 119 -14.12 2.55 6.38
CA VAL A 119 -14.35 1.88 5.10
C VAL A 119 -13.28 2.32 4.12
N VAL A 120 -12.56 1.36 3.56
CA VAL A 120 -11.58 1.56 2.49
C VAL A 120 -12.21 1.11 1.19
N GLY A 121 -12.38 2.02 0.24
CA GLY A 121 -12.83 1.69 -1.11
C GLY A 121 -11.69 1.14 -1.96
N ILE A 122 -11.97 0.09 -2.73
CA ILE A 122 -11.02 -0.48 -3.70
C ILE A 122 -11.38 0.01 -5.08
N TYR A 123 -10.53 0.87 -5.65
CA TYR A 123 -10.70 1.32 -7.02
C TYR A 123 -10.13 0.29 -7.99
N THR A 124 -11.00 -0.31 -8.78
CA THR A 124 -10.63 -1.39 -9.71
C THR A 124 -10.43 -0.91 -11.15
N GLY A 125 -11.04 0.23 -11.53
CA GLY A 125 -11.16 0.65 -12.92
C GLY A 125 -11.94 -0.34 -13.81
N SER A 126 -12.56 -1.36 -13.21
CA SER A 126 -13.42 -2.31 -13.92
C SER A 126 -14.83 -1.75 -14.09
N ALA A 127 -15.41 -1.93 -15.27
CA ALA A 127 -16.81 -1.59 -15.52
C ALA A 127 -17.78 -2.61 -14.89
N VAL A 128 -17.30 -3.79 -14.54
CA VAL A 128 -18.12 -4.89 -14.01
C VAL A 128 -18.06 -4.96 -12.50
N ILE A 129 -16.84 -4.85 -11.92
CA ILE A 129 -16.62 -4.91 -10.49
C ILE A 129 -16.17 -3.52 -10.02
N HIS A 130 -17.11 -2.78 -9.49
CA HIS A 130 -16.94 -1.45 -8.91
C HIS A 130 -17.67 -1.39 -7.56
N ASP A 131 -17.54 -0.28 -6.85
CA ASP A 131 -18.19 -0.03 -5.56
C ASP A 131 -17.82 -1.06 -4.47
N LEU A 132 -16.63 -1.65 -4.55
CA LEU A 132 -16.14 -2.58 -3.54
C LEU A 132 -15.44 -1.82 -2.42
N GLY A 133 -15.84 -2.08 -1.19
CA GLY A 133 -15.21 -1.54 0.01
C GLY A 133 -14.92 -2.62 1.06
N LEU A 134 -13.95 -2.34 1.89
CA LEU A 134 -13.58 -3.16 3.05
C LEU A 134 -13.86 -2.36 4.32
N ARG A 135 -14.64 -2.92 5.23
CA ARG A 135 -14.87 -2.35 6.56
C ARG A 135 -13.77 -2.85 7.50
N ILE A 136 -12.77 -2.01 7.69
CA ILE A 136 -11.66 -2.28 8.62
C ILE A 136 -12.17 -2.00 10.04
N PRO A 137 -12.16 -3.00 10.95
CA PRO A 137 -12.57 -2.79 12.35
C PRO A 137 -11.60 -1.84 13.05
N ALA A 138 -11.98 -1.36 14.24
CA ALA A 138 -11.06 -0.58 15.07
C ALA A 138 -9.87 -1.43 15.50
N HIS A 139 -8.68 -0.88 15.36
CA HIS A 139 -7.42 -1.49 15.77
C HIS A 139 -6.58 -0.53 16.61
N SER A 140 -5.93 -1.06 17.65
CA SER A 140 -4.97 -0.28 18.45
C SER A 140 -3.58 -0.22 17.83
N THR A 141 -3.33 -1.05 16.82
CA THR A 141 -2.07 -1.15 16.08
C THR A 141 -2.27 -0.70 14.64
N LEU A 142 -1.16 -0.38 13.99
CA LEU A 142 -1.16 -0.06 12.56
C LEU A 142 -1.68 -1.24 11.75
N THR A 143 -2.49 -0.96 10.74
CA THR A 143 -2.87 -1.91 9.70
C THR A 143 -2.78 -1.28 8.32
N SER A 144 -2.85 -2.06 7.27
CA SER A 144 -2.70 -1.55 5.90
C SER A 144 -3.58 -2.27 4.89
N VAL A 145 -3.93 -1.51 3.85
CA VAL A 145 -4.56 -2.00 2.61
C VAL A 145 -3.76 -1.42 1.46
N CYS A 146 -2.95 -2.25 0.80
CA CYS A 146 -2.12 -1.83 -0.33
C CYS A 146 -2.58 -2.47 -1.62
N THR A 147 -2.56 -1.72 -2.72
CA THR A 147 -3.14 -2.16 -3.99
C THR A 147 -2.17 -1.93 -5.15
N SER A 148 -1.81 -3.00 -5.84
CA SER A 148 -1.12 -2.94 -7.12
C SER A 148 -2.10 -3.22 -8.26
N SER A 149 -2.00 -2.45 -9.36
CA SER A 149 -2.81 -2.64 -10.56
C SER A 149 -1.91 -2.74 -11.80
N GLY A 150 -2.23 -3.68 -12.68
CA GLY A 150 -1.60 -3.78 -14.00
C GLY A 150 -2.27 -2.89 -15.06
N VAL A 151 -3.41 -2.28 -14.74
CA VAL A 151 -4.24 -1.48 -15.67
C VAL A 151 -4.22 0.00 -15.29
N ILE A 152 -4.03 0.32 -14.01
CA ILE A 152 -4.15 1.69 -13.47
C ILE A 152 -2.89 2.04 -12.70
N GLY A 153 -2.43 3.30 -12.83
CA GLY A 153 -1.36 3.88 -12.03
C GLY A 153 -0.02 4.04 -12.74
N HIS A 154 0.92 4.69 -12.04
CA HIS A 154 2.29 4.98 -12.53
C HIS A 154 3.30 3.91 -12.07
N SER A 155 2.88 2.93 -11.26
CA SER A 155 3.73 1.85 -10.75
C SER A 155 3.96 0.80 -11.84
N LEU A 156 5.20 0.30 -11.94
CA LEU A 156 5.56 -0.78 -12.86
C LEU A 156 4.96 -2.10 -12.32
N SER A 157 3.80 -2.48 -12.82
CA SER A 157 3.23 -3.81 -12.64
C SER A 157 3.24 -4.56 -13.98
N PHE A 158 3.74 -5.79 -13.97
CA PHE A 158 3.76 -6.66 -15.15
C PHE A 158 2.52 -7.55 -15.25
N GLY A 159 1.59 -7.41 -14.31
CA GLY A 159 0.36 -8.18 -14.23
C GLY A 159 -0.76 -7.61 -15.09
N LYS A 160 -1.87 -8.35 -15.13
CA LYS A 160 -3.12 -7.97 -15.82
C LYS A 160 -4.30 -7.82 -14.86
N SER A 161 -4.08 -7.92 -13.55
CA SER A 161 -5.15 -7.68 -12.57
C SER A 161 -5.57 -6.21 -12.58
N HIS A 162 -6.87 -5.98 -12.45
CA HIS A 162 -7.42 -4.65 -12.17
C HIS A 162 -7.02 -4.18 -10.78
N ALA A 163 -7.04 -5.09 -9.80
CA ALA A 163 -6.50 -4.83 -8.47
C ALA A 163 -5.95 -6.12 -7.86
N SER A 164 -4.76 -6.03 -7.28
CA SER A 164 -4.14 -7.01 -6.39
C SER A 164 -3.98 -6.33 -5.04
N VAL A 165 -4.90 -6.64 -4.10
CA VAL A 165 -5.01 -5.99 -2.80
C VAL A 165 -4.40 -6.88 -1.74
N ILE A 166 -3.60 -6.30 -0.85
CA ILE A 166 -3.00 -6.96 0.30
C ILE A 166 -3.47 -6.27 1.59
N LEU A 167 -3.77 -7.10 2.58
CA LEU A 167 -4.06 -6.72 3.96
C LEU A 167 -2.93 -7.23 4.85
N ALA A 168 -2.30 -6.34 5.61
CA ALA A 168 -1.24 -6.70 6.55
C ALA A 168 -1.08 -5.62 7.65
N ASP A 169 -0.41 -5.96 8.74
CA ASP A 169 -0.09 -5.01 9.80
C ASP A 169 1.04 -4.04 9.38
N ASP A 170 1.94 -4.49 8.51
CA ASP A 170 3.04 -3.66 8.01
C ASP A 170 2.77 -3.14 6.58
N PRO A 171 2.57 -1.82 6.40
CA PRO A 171 2.35 -1.21 5.09
C PRO A 171 3.52 -1.42 4.11
N VAL A 172 4.75 -1.55 4.60
CA VAL A 172 5.94 -1.77 3.75
C VAL A 172 5.87 -3.15 3.10
N LEU A 173 5.56 -4.16 3.91
CA LEU A 173 5.37 -5.53 3.42
C LEU A 173 4.13 -5.63 2.51
N ALA A 174 3.03 -4.97 2.88
CA ALA A 174 1.79 -5.00 2.11
C ALA A 174 1.97 -4.46 0.69
N ASP A 175 2.67 -3.33 0.52
CA ASP A 175 2.97 -2.70 -0.78
C ASP A 175 3.85 -3.62 -1.65
N ALA A 176 4.96 -4.14 -1.11
CA ALA A 176 5.81 -5.11 -1.80
C ALA A 176 5.05 -6.38 -2.20
N ALA A 177 4.20 -6.90 -1.30
CA ALA A 177 3.39 -8.10 -1.56
C ALA A 177 2.30 -7.85 -2.61
N ALA A 178 1.69 -6.65 -2.64
CA ALA A 178 0.73 -6.27 -3.67
C ALA A 178 1.37 -6.26 -5.06
N THR A 179 2.57 -5.69 -5.18
CA THR A 179 3.37 -5.75 -6.41
C THR A 179 3.73 -7.19 -6.78
N ALA A 180 4.16 -8.00 -5.81
CA ALA A 180 4.53 -9.40 -6.05
C ALA A 180 3.32 -10.25 -6.50
N LEU A 181 2.15 -10.06 -5.91
CA LEU A 181 0.90 -10.70 -6.31
C LEU A 181 0.51 -10.24 -7.72
N GLY A 182 0.45 -8.93 -7.96
CA GLY A 182 0.12 -8.37 -9.27
C GLY A 182 0.99 -8.95 -10.39
N ASN A 183 2.31 -9.03 -10.18
CA ASN A 183 3.26 -9.57 -11.15
C ASN A 183 3.01 -11.06 -11.51
N ARG A 184 2.36 -11.82 -10.64
CA ARG A 184 2.01 -13.24 -10.85
C ARG A 184 0.72 -13.42 -11.65
N ILE A 185 -0.16 -12.43 -11.66
CA ILE A 185 -1.46 -12.50 -12.37
C ILE A 185 -1.27 -12.08 -13.82
N ARG A 186 -1.08 -13.05 -14.71
CA ARG A 186 -0.81 -12.82 -16.14
C ARG A 186 -2.05 -12.94 -17.01
N GLU A 187 -3.03 -13.70 -16.55
CA GLU A 187 -4.26 -14.00 -17.26
C GLU A 187 -5.34 -14.41 -16.26
N LYS A 188 -6.60 -14.48 -16.72
CA LYS A 188 -7.75 -14.92 -15.92
C LYS A 188 -7.81 -16.45 -15.89
N ASP A 189 -6.82 -17.04 -15.22
CA ASP A 189 -6.79 -18.47 -14.89
C ASP A 189 -7.02 -18.63 -13.39
N LYS A 190 -8.17 -19.17 -13.02
CA LYS A 190 -8.57 -19.34 -11.64
C LYS A 190 -7.54 -20.13 -10.81
N PHE A 191 -7.01 -21.22 -11.37
CA PHE A 191 -6.05 -22.06 -10.68
C PHE A 191 -4.71 -21.32 -10.46
N ALA A 192 -4.23 -20.61 -11.48
CA ALA A 192 -3.02 -19.80 -11.37
C ALA A 192 -3.19 -18.64 -10.38
N ILE A 193 -4.37 -18.01 -10.35
CA ILE A 193 -4.71 -16.95 -9.39
C ILE A 193 -4.73 -17.48 -7.96
N GLU A 194 -5.46 -18.58 -7.70
CA GLU A 194 -5.51 -19.20 -6.38
C GLU A 194 -4.14 -19.64 -5.89
N LYS A 195 -3.30 -20.21 -6.77
CA LYS A 195 -1.92 -20.55 -6.46
C LYS A 195 -1.10 -19.33 -6.07
N ALA A 196 -1.17 -18.25 -6.85
CA ALA A 196 -0.45 -17.00 -6.58
C ALA A 196 -0.88 -16.37 -5.25
N MET A 197 -2.18 -16.38 -4.95
CA MET A 197 -2.71 -15.89 -3.68
C MET A 197 -2.21 -16.72 -2.48
N ASN A 198 -2.20 -18.05 -2.59
CA ASN A 198 -1.68 -18.92 -1.54
C ASN A 198 -0.17 -18.75 -1.34
N GLU A 199 0.59 -18.49 -2.40
CA GLU A 199 2.03 -18.22 -2.31
C GLU A 199 2.32 -16.94 -1.53
N VAL A 200 1.57 -15.84 -1.78
CA VAL A 200 1.81 -14.57 -1.10
C VAL A 200 1.35 -14.57 0.37
N LEU A 201 0.42 -15.42 0.76
CA LEU A 201 0.07 -15.62 2.18
C LEU A 201 1.27 -16.07 3.03
N ASN A 202 2.22 -16.78 2.43
CA ASN A 202 3.45 -17.19 3.12
C ASN A 202 4.42 -16.04 3.40
N PHE A 203 4.16 -14.82 2.91
CA PHE A 203 4.97 -13.64 3.23
C PHE A 203 4.66 -13.07 4.62
N GLY A 204 3.64 -13.58 5.32
CA GLY A 204 3.22 -13.09 6.63
C GLY A 204 2.18 -11.96 6.54
N ILE A 205 1.43 -11.90 5.46
CA ILE A 205 0.28 -11.00 5.29
C ILE A 205 -0.99 -11.62 5.89
N ALA A 206 -1.99 -10.81 6.24
CA ALA A 206 -3.26 -11.29 6.78
C ALA A 206 -4.16 -11.89 5.70
N GLY A 207 -4.29 -11.20 4.56
CA GLY A 207 -5.14 -11.64 3.46
C GLY A 207 -4.86 -10.91 2.16
N CYS A 208 -5.45 -11.42 1.07
CA CYS A 208 -5.33 -10.79 -0.23
C CYS A 208 -6.60 -10.96 -1.07
N ILE A 209 -6.81 -9.99 -1.99
CA ILE A 209 -7.92 -9.98 -2.95
C ILE A 209 -7.34 -9.77 -4.34
N VAL A 210 -7.82 -10.53 -5.32
CA VAL A 210 -7.49 -10.33 -6.74
C VAL A 210 -8.76 -10.02 -7.51
N ILE A 211 -8.73 -8.94 -8.27
CA ILE A 211 -9.81 -8.56 -9.18
C ILE A 211 -9.24 -8.54 -10.61
N ILE A 212 -9.82 -9.34 -11.47
CA ILE A 212 -9.48 -9.40 -12.90
C ILE A 212 -10.75 -9.63 -13.71
N GLU A 213 -11.10 -8.69 -14.59
CA GLU A 213 -12.33 -8.68 -15.37
C GLU A 213 -13.58 -8.81 -14.46
N ASP A 214 -14.32 -9.91 -14.54
CA ASP A 214 -15.50 -10.25 -13.74
C ASP A 214 -15.21 -11.26 -12.61
N TYR A 215 -13.94 -11.61 -12.40
CA TYR A 215 -13.50 -12.52 -11.34
C TYR A 215 -12.99 -11.76 -10.12
N VAL A 216 -13.44 -12.21 -8.94
CA VAL A 216 -12.90 -11.79 -7.64
C VAL A 216 -12.47 -13.01 -6.86
N GLY A 217 -11.20 -13.06 -6.47
CA GLY A 217 -10.64 -14.07 -5.58
C GLY A 217 -10.31 -13.49 -4.22
N PHE A 218 -10.50 -14.29 -3.16
CA PHE A 218 -10.19 -13.95 -1.78
C PHE A 218 -9.34 -15.06 -1.16
N ALA A 219 -8.33 -14.71 -0.36
CA ALA A 219 -7.56 -15.68 0.43
C ALA A 219 -7.06 -15.04 1.74
N GLY A 220 -6.91 -15.86 2.80
CA GLY A 220 -6.55 -15.40 4.13
C GLY A 220 -7.72 -14.71 4.86
N GLU A 221 -7.39 -13.82 5.79
CA GLU A 221 -8.36 -13.07 6.60
C GLU A 221 -8.81 -11.82 5.83
N ILE A 222 -10.08 -11.77 5.48
CA ILE A 222 -10.68 -10.66 4.74
C ILE A 222 -11.71 -9.96 5.65
N PRO A 223 -11.60 -8.64 5.85
CA PRO A 223 -12.61 -7.87 6.56
C PRO A 223 -13.98 -7.92 5.89
N GLU A 224 -15.01 -7.45 6.59
CA GLU A 224 -16.36 -7.33 6.03
C GLU A 224 -16.32 -6.56 4.71
N ILE A 225 -16.84 -7.21 3.65
CA ILE A 225 -16.99 -6.58 2.34
C ILE A 225 -18.29 -5.76 2.36
N CYS A 226 -18.20 -4.52 1.92
CA CYS A 226 -19.34 -3.62 1.84
C CYS A 226 -19.37 -2.88 0.50
N ARG A 227 -20.52 -2.32 0.20
CA ARG A 227 -20.65 -1.45 -0.98
C ARG A 227 -20.24 -0.03 -0.59
N VAL A 228 -19.42 0.61 -1.44
CA VAL A 228 -19.03 2.01 -1.31
C VAL A 228 -19.03 2.68 -2.68
N GLU A 229 -19.78 3.76 -2.83
CA GLU A 229 -19.73 4.56 -4.05
C GLU A 229 -18.36 5.27 -4.14
N MET A 230 -17.58 4.89 -5.14
CA MET A 230 -16.28 5.49 -5.39
C MET A 230 -16.43 6.70 -6.29
N ASN A 231 -15.97 7.86 -5.80
CA ASN A 231 -15.89 9.06 -6.61
C ASN A 231 -14.46 9.22 -7.12
N GLU A 232 -14.25 9.48 -8.42
CA GLU A 232 -12.91 9.63 -9.02
C GLU A 232 -12.06 10.70 -8.30
N ASN A 233 -12.70 11.72 -7.71
CA ASN A 233 -12.03 12.74 -6.90
C ASN A 233 -11.49 12.22 -5.55
N GLN A 234 -11.82 10.97 -5.18
CA GLN A 234 -11.37 10.34 -3.95
C GLN A 234 -10.13 9.45 -4.16
N ILE A 235 -9.65 9.34 -5.39
CA ILE A 235 -8.48 8.55 -5.72
C ILE A 235 -7.25 9.48 -5.67
N ALA A 236 -6.22 9.08 -4.94
CA ALA A 236 -4.93 9.77 -4.94
C ALA A 236 -4.23 9.49 -6.28
N LYS A 237 -4.40 10.40 -7.26
CA LYS A 237 -3.78 10.34 -8.59
C LYS A 237 -2.77 11.46 -8.75
#